data_931d68788f96314654db9c4ae69b1227
#
_entry.id   931d68788f96314654db9c4ae69b1227
#
_cell.length_a   1.000
_cell.length_b   1.000
_cell.length_c   1.000
_cell.angle_alpha   90.00
_cell.angle_beta   90.00
_cell.angle_gamma   90.00
#
_symmetry.space_group_name_H-M   'P 1'
#
loop_
_entity.id
_entity.type
_entity.pdbx_description
1 polymer ?
#
loop_
_entity_poly.entity_id
_entity_poly.type
_entity_poly.pdbx_seq_one_letter_code
_entity_poly.pdbx_strand_id
1 'polypeptide(L)'
;KSSGTTNDKSKFIPVSKEGLQTVHYAGGRDAVALYLLQNPASRVFSGRTLILGGSHAPNYNLKNSLVGDLSAILIENINPLVNLIRVPEKKIALLSDFEEKMEKIARVAMDKDITNISGVPSWMLAVLKRVMELKGTDNLADVWPNLEIFFHGGVAFTPYREQYKQLIRSDK
;
A
#
# COMPACT_ATOMS: atom_id res chain seq x y z
N LYS A 1 12.63 -8.59 6.84
CA LYS A 1 13.53 -8.92 5.72
C LYS A 1 13.72 -7.67 4.89
N SER A 2 14.95 -7.25 4.60
CA SER A 2 15.23 -6.19 3.63
C SER A 2 15.73 -6.81 2.33
N SER A 3 15.32 -6.28 1.18
CA SER A 3 15.95 -6.60 -0.09
C SER A 3 17.39 -6.08 -0.06
N GLY A 4 18.38 -6.97 -0.08
CA GLY A 4 19.78 -6.57 -0.14
C GLY A 4 20.13 -6.05 -1.53
N THR A 5 20.56 -4.80 -1.63
CA THR A 5 20.98 -4.18 -2.90
C THR A 5 22.45 -4.43 -3.22
N THR A 6 23.24 -4.95 -2.29
CA THR A 6 24.72 -5.03 -2.43
C THR A 6 25.33 -6.44 -2.34
N ASN A 7 24.58 -7.42 -1.84
CA ASN A 7 25.02 -8.83 -1.79
C ASN A 7 23.77 -9.67 -1.66
N ASP A 8 23.37 -10.43 -2.60
CA ASP A 8 22.19 -11.33 -2.70
C ASP A 8 21.62 -11.97 -1.41
N LYS A 9 22.08 -11.56 -0.23
CA LYS A 9 21.65 -12.02 1.08
C LYS A 9 20.70 -11.01 1.73
N SER A 10 19.42 -11.40 1.82
CA SER A 10 18.44 -10.65 2.61
C SER A 10 18.89 -10.48 4.06
N LYS A 11 18.85 -9.26 4.57
CA LYS A 11 19.11 -8.97 5.98
C LYS A 11 17.84 -9.15 6.80
N PHE A 12 17.95 -9.80 7.95
CA PHE A 12 16.87 -9.91 8.92
C PHE A 12 17.06 -8.81 9.96
N ILE A 13 16.14 -7.88 10.00
CA ILE A 13 16.13 -6.77 10.96
C ILE A 13 14.97 -7.02 11.92
N PRO A 14 15.23 -7.14 13.24
CA PRO A 14 14.16 -7.33 14.21
C PRO A 14 13.30 -6.06 14.30
N VAL A 15 11.99 -6.24 14.39
CA VAL A 15 11.03 -5.17 14.61
C VAL A 15 10.27 -5.49 15.90
N SER A 16 10.41 -4.65 16.91
CA SER A 16 9.71 -4.80 18.19
C SER A 16 8.29 -4.24 18.09
N LYS A 17 7.41 -4.65 19.02
CA LYS A 17 6.07 -4.06 19.16
C LYS A 17 6.14 -2.56 19.44
N GLU A 18 7.09 -2.13 20.25
CA GLU A 18 7.34 -0.72 20.55
C GLU A 18 7.73 0.03 19.26
N GLY A 19 8.69 -0.50 18.48
CA GLY A 19 9.10 0.10 17.22
C GLY A 19 7.97 0.20 16.19
N LEU A 20 7.05 -0.77 16.17
CA LEU A 20 5.83 -0.66 15.35
C LEU A 20 5.01 0.56 15.74
N GLN A 21 4.80 0.80 17.04
CA GLN A 21 3.94 1.88 17.53
C GLN A 21 4.62 3.25 17.44
N THR A 22 5.85 3.36 17.93
CA THR A 22 6.53 4.65 18.12
C THR A 22 7.26 5.16 16.87
N VAL A 23 7.58 4.27 15.93
CA VAL A 23 8.27 4.63 14.68
C VAL A 23 7.33 4.48 13.49
N HIS A 24 6.89 3.26 13.19
CA HIS A 24 6.20 2.99 11.92
C HIS A 24 4.78 3.56 11.88
N TYR A 25 3.94 3.26 12.88
CA TYR A 25 2.56 3.80 12.89
C TYR A 25 2.54 5.29 13.25
N ALA A 26 3.45 5.76 14.12
CA ALA A 26 3.60 7.18 14.40
C ALA A 26 3.98 7.95 13.12
N GLY A 27 5.02 7.51 12.41
CA GLY A 27 5.42 8.15 11.15
C GLY A 27 4.32 8.15 10.08
N GLY A 28 3.55 7.06 9.95
CA GLY A 28 2.39 7.01 9.07
C GLY A 28 1.31 8.01 9.45
N ARG A 29 0.99 8.12 10.75
CA ARG A 29 0.04 9.11 11.27
C ARG A 29 0.51 10.54 11.01
N ASP A 30 1.79 10.82 11.24
CA ASP A 30 2.37 12.15 11.08
C ASP A 30 2.37 12.56 9.60
N ALA A 31 2.63 11.63 8.66
CA ALA A 31 2.53 11.90 7.23
C ALA A 31 1.10 12.29 6.82
N VAL A 32 0.09 11.58 7.34
CA VAL A 32 -1.32 11.91 7.09
C VAL A 32 -1.69 13.26 7.73
N ALA A 33 -1.23 13.52 8.95
CA ALA A 33 -1.49 14.79 9.63
C ALA A 33 -0.89 15.98 8.87
N LEU A 34 0.34 15.86 8.37
CA LEU A 34 0.98 16.89 7.54
C LEU A 34 0.22 17.13 6.23
N TYR A 35 -0.26 16.07 5.59
CA TYR A 35 -1.10 16.20 4.41
C TYR A 35 -2.38 17.00 4.70
N LEU A 36 -3.10 16.66 5.77
CA LEU A 36 -4.34 17.34 6.17
C LEU A 36 -4.11 18.80 6.56
N LEU A 37 -2.99 19.10 7.22
CA LEU A 37 -2.63 20.50 7.54
C LEU A 37 -2.43 21.36 6.27
N GLN A 38 -1.86 20.77 5.22
CA GLN A 38 -1.65 21.45 3.94
C GLN A 38 -2.92 21.46 3.06
N ASN A 39 -3.85 20.54 3.31
CA ASN A 39 -5.07 20.36 2.53
C ASN A 39 -6.32 20.31 3.44
N PRO A 40 -6.74 21.44 4.04
CA PRO A 40 -7.85 21.45 5.01
C PRO A 40 -9.20 21.00 4.44
N ALA A 41 -9.38 21.09 3.11
CA ALA A 41 -10.59 20.64 2.43
C ALA A 41 -10.52 19.15 2.01
N SER A 42 -9.47 18.43 2.37
CA SER A 42 -9.28 17.03 2.01
C SER A 42 -10.42 16.14 2.52
N ARG A 43 -10.82 15.22 1.67
CA ARG A 43 -11.80 14.18 1.96
C ARG A 43 -11.16 12.80 1.98
N VAL A 44 -9.86 12.71 2.28
CA VAL A 44 -9.06 11.48 2.26
C VAL A 44 -9.68 10.32 3.08
N PHE A 45 -10.43 10.63 4.12
CA PHE A 45 -11.14 9.65 4.95
C PHE A 45 -12.62 9.43 4.59
N SER A 46 -13.13 10.08 3.52
CA SER A 46 -14.52 9.88 3.12
C SER A 46 -14.76 8.52 2.43
N GLY A 47 -13.72 7.93 1.88
CA GLY A 47 -13.76 6.65 1.18
C GLY A 47 -12.85 5.60 1.81
N ARG A 48 -12.24 4.76 0.97
CA ARG A 48 -11.39 3.65 1.37
C ARG A 48 -9.93 3.92 1.07
N THR A 49 -9.06 3.29 1.85
CA THR A 49 -7.61 3.29 1.66
C THR A 49 -7.18 1.99 0.98
N LEU A 50 -6.61 2.06 -0.21
CA LEU A 50 -5.98 0.89 -0.84
C LEU A 50 -4.55 0.76 -0.33
N ILE A 51 -4.27 -0.33 0.42
CA ILE A 51 -2.94 -0.60 0.98
C ILE A 51 -2.35 -1.84 0.32
N LEU A 52 -1.19 -1.66 -0.29
CA LEU A 52 -0.41 -2.72 -0.91
C LEU A 52 0.83 -3.03 -0.09
N GLY A 53 0.97 -4.28 0.32
CA GLY A 53 2.12 -4.77 1.09
C GLY A 53 2.68 -6.07 0.55
N GLY A 54 3.83 -6.45 1.07
CA GLY A 54 4.48 -7.72 0.77
C GLY A 54 3.78 -8.92 1.41
N SER A 55 4.56 -9.94 1.72
CA SER A 55 4.11 -11.17 2.37
C SER A 55 4.97 -11.52 3.58
N HIS A 56 4.47 -12.38 4.44
CA HIS A 56 5.22 -12.95 5.55
C HIS A 56 4.92 -14.44 5.72
N ALA A 57 5.78 -15.10 6.50
CA ALA A 57 5.63 -16.49 6.90
C ALA A 57 5.99 -16.65 8.38
N PRO A 58 5.55 -17.75 9.03
CA PRO A 58 6.03 -18.10 10.37
C PRO A 58 7.57 -18.25 10.38
N ASN A 59 8.19 -17.83 11.46
CA ASN A 59 9.62 -18.01 11.66
C ASN A 59 9.88 -19.39 12.28
N TYR A 60 10.50 -20.28 11.52
CA TYR A 60 10.79 -21.62 11.99
C TYR A 60 11.88 -21.69 13.10
N ASN A 61 12.70 -20.64 13.22
CA ASN A 61 13.79 -20.58 14.20
C ASN A 61 13.36 -19.94 15.53
N LEU A 62 12.29 -19.16 15.55
CA LEU A 62 11.81 -18.46 16.74
C LEU A 62 10.30 -18.60 16.86
N LYS A 63 9.87 -19.29 17.92
CA LYS A 63 8.43 -19.42 18.23
C LYS A 63 7.77 -18.06 18.37
N ASN A 64 6.54 -17.94 17.87
CA ASN A 64 5.72 -16.73 17.96
C ASN A 64 6.31 -15.49 17.24
N SER A 65 7.16 -15.69 16.23
CA SER A 65 7.67 -14.62 15.38
C SER A 65 7.33 -14.83 13.92
N LEU A 66 7.24 -13.73 13.18
CA LEU A 66 6.99 -13.69 11.74
C LEU A 66 8.24 -13.20 11.02
N VAL A 67 8.49 -13.75 9.85
CA VAL A 67 9.56 -13.32 8.94
C VAL A 67 8.93 -12.91 7.61
N GLY A 68 9.24 -11.73 7.14
CA GLY A 68 8.70 -11.25 5.87
C GLY A 68 9.02 -9.79 5.62
N ASP A 69 8.31 -9.21 4.68
CA ASP A 69 8.42 -7.81 4.37
C ASP A 69 7.86 -6.95 5.51
N LEU A 70 8.46 -5.80 5.76
CA LEU A 70 8.02 -4.89 6.82
C LEU A 70 6.55 -4.50 6.63
N SER A 71 6.14 -4.19 5.41
CA SER A 71 4.75 -3.84 5.09
C SER A 71 3.74 -4.95 5.45
N ALA A 72 4.12 -6.22 5.28
CA ALA A 72 3.28 -7.34 5.70
C ALA A 72 3.17 -7.42 7.22
N ILE A 73 4.29 -7.21 7.94
CA ILE A 73 4.29 -7.15 9.41
C ILE A 73 3.42 -6.00 9.93
N LEU A 74 3.49 -4.84 9.27
CA LEU A 74 2.62 -3.69 9.59
C LEU A 74 1.14 -4.04 9.38
N ILE A 75 0.78 -4.63 8.23
CA ILE A 75 -0.60 -5.03 7.94
C ILE A 75 -1.09 -6.08 8.95
N GLU A 76 -0.23 -7.03 9.35
CA GLU A 76 -0.60 -8.07 10.32
C GLU A 76 -0.94 -7.48 11.70
N ASN A 77 -0.21 -6.45 12.13
CA ASN A 77 -0.32 -5.86 13.46
C ASN A 77 -1.11 -4.53 13.48
N ILE A 78 -1.73 -4.13 12.36
CA ILE A 78 -2.45 -2.87 12.27
C ILE A 78 -3.67 -2.85 13.22
N ASN A 79 -4.01 -1.66 13.71
CA ASN A 79 -5.21 -1.50 14.55
C ASN A 79 -6.45 -2.04 13.83
N PRO A 80 -7.27 -2.89 14.48
CA PRO A 80 -8.47 -3.48 13.87
C PRO A 80 -9.44 -2.46 13.26
N LEU A 81 -9.54 -1.26 13.81
CA LEU A 81 -10.39 -0.19 13.27
C LEU A 81 -9.97 0.24 11.86
N VAL A 82 -8.67 0.19 11.54
CA VAL A 82 -8.18 0.50 10.19
C VAL A 82 -8.67 -0.52 9.15
N ASN A 83 -8.93 -1.76 9.57
CA ASN A 83 -9.48 -2.78 8.67
C ASN A 83 -10.89 -2.45 8.17
N LEU A 84 -11.63 -1.54 8.85
CA LEU A 84 -12.95 -1.09 8.40
C LEU A 84 -12.89 -0.22 7.14
N ILE A 85 -11.80 0.50 6.95
CA ILE A 85 -11.60 1.42 5.83
C ILE A 85 -10.57 0.94 4.82
N ARG A 86 -9.80 -0.10 5.14
CA ARG A 86 -8.72 -0.63 4.29
C ARG A 86 -9.26 -1.59 3.23
N VAL A 87 -8.66 -1.50 2.05
CA VAL A 87 -8.82 -2.42 0.91
C VAL A 87 -7.42 -2.88 0.49
N PRO A 88 -7.22 -4.15 0.18
CA PRO A 88 -8.11 -5.29 0.39
C PRO A 88 -8.18 -5.71 1.86
N GLU A 89 -9.04 -6.67 2.16
CA GLU A 89 -9.01 -7.34 3.46
C GLU A 89 -7.67 -8.05 3.72
N LYS A 90 -7.34 -8.29 5.00
CA LYS A 90 -6.06 -8.83 5.44
C LYS A 90 -5.67 -10.14 4.71
N LYS A 91 -6.63 -11.04 4.52
CA LYS A 91 -6.44 -12.32 3.86
C LYS A 91 -5.87 -12.17 2.45
N ILE A 92 -6.38 -11.21 1.68
CA ILE A 92 -5.89 -10.93 0.32
C ILE A 92 -4.57 -10.16 0.38
N ALA A 93 -4.47 -9.15 1.27
CA ALA A 93 -3.27 -8.32 1.40
C ALA A 93 -2.00 -9.11 1.71
N LEU A 94 -2.12 -10.24 2.40
CA LEU A 94 -1.00 -11.07 2.86
C LEU A 94 -0.75 -12.33 2.01
N LEU A 95 -1.43 -12.49 0.88
CA LEU A 95 -1.13 -13.59 -0.05
C LEU A 95 0.34 -13.57 -0.45
N SER A 96 0.94 -14.75 -0.56
CA SER A 96 2.34 -14.93 -0.95
C SER A 96 2.54 -14.90 -2.46
N ASP A 97 1.60 -15.46 -3.22
CA ASP A 97 1.63 -15.40 -4.68
C ASP A 97 1.35 -13.98 -5.15
N PHE A 98 2.28 -13.42 -5.91
CA PHE A 98 2.21 -12.02 -6.32
C PHE A 98 1.12 -11.79 -7.38
N GLU A 99 1.02 -12.65 -8.37
CA GLU A 99 0.07 -12.49 -9.48
C GLU A 99 -1.36 -12.66 -8.98
N GLU A 100 -1.61 -13.72 -8.20
CA GLU A 100 -2.91 -13.95 -7.56
C GLU A 100 -3.30 -12.77 -6.66
N LYS A 101 -2.35 -12.26 -5.88
CA LYS A 101 -2.56 -11.10 -5.01
C LYS A 101 -2.97 -9.87 -5.82
N MET A 102 -2.22 -9.52 -6.87
CA MET A 102 -2.50 -8.34 -7.68
C MET A 102 -3.87 -8.42 -8.36
N GLU A 103 -4.22 -9.57 -8.92
CA GLU A 103 -5.52 -9.80 -9.54
C GLU A 103 -6.68 -9.66 -8.53
N LYS A 104 -6.55 -10.28 -7.35
CA LYS A 104 -7.57 -10.18 -6.31
C LYS A 104 -7.71 -8.77 -5.77
N ILE A 105 -6.60 -8.06 -5.58
CA ILE A 105 -6.62 -6.65 -5.14
C ILE A 105 -7.33 -5.79 -6.17
N ALA A 106 -6.98 -5.91 -7.45
CA ALA A 106 -7.60 -5.13 -8.50
C ALA A 106 -9.13 -5.35 -8.55
N ARG A 107 -9.58 -6.61 -8.49
CA ARG A 107 -11.01 -6.95 -8.50
C ARG A 107 -11.79 -6.40 -7.31
N VAL A 108 -11.22 -6.46 -6.09
CA VAL A 108 -11.94 -5.95 -4.90
C VAL A 108 -11.89 -4.44 -4.79
N ALA A 109 -10.87 -3.78 -5.39
CA ALA A 109 -10.69 -2.34 -5.31
C ALA A 109 -11.45 -1.56 -6.39
N MET A 110 -11.63 -2.15 -7.58
CA MET A 110 -12.21 -1.46 -8.74
C MET A 110 -13.63 -0.90 -8.52
N ASP A 111 -14.41 -1.49 -7.61
CA ASP A 111 -15.79 -1.06 -7.29
C ASP A 111 -15.89 -0.32 -5.94
N LYS A 112 -14.75 0.09 -5.37
CA LYS A 112 -14.71 0.84 -4.12
C LYS A 112 -14.39 2.30 -4.38
N ASP A 113 -14.92 3.19 -3.57
CA ASP A 113 -14.53 4.59 -3.55
C ASP A 113 -13.16 4.70 -2.85
N ILE A 114 -12.09 4.66 -3.64
CA ILE A 114 -10.71 4.78 -3.14
C ILE A 114 -10.33 6.25 -3.14
N THR A 115 -10.05 6.78 -1.95
CA THR A 115 -9.62 8.17 -1.76
C THR A 115 -8.12 8.33 -1.56
N ASN A 116 -7.44 7.27 -1.16
CA ASN A 116 -5.99 7.28 -1.03
C ASN A 116 -5.40 5.88 -1.25
N ILE A 117 -4.17 5.85 -1.72
CA ILE A 117 -3.42 4.62 -1.96
C ILE A 117 -2.09 4.65 -1.20
N SER A 118 -1.62 3.48 -0.76
CA SER A 118 -0.34 3.34 -0.04
C SER A 118 0.39 2.08 -0.47
N GLY A 119 1.68 2.21 -0.79
CA GLY A 119 2.51 1.07 -1.17
C GLY A 119 3.77 1.44 -1.95
N VAL A 120 4.41 0.41 -2.51
CA VAL A 120 5.60 0.57 -3.35
C VAL A 120 5.16 1.00 -4.77
N PRO A 121 5.75 2.04 -5.38
CA PRO A 121 5.34 2.57 -6.67
C PRO A 121 5.29 1.52 -7.79
N SER A 122 6.28 0.66 -7.92
CA SER A 122 6.31 -0.37 -8.97
C SER A 122 5.13 -1.34 -8.89
N TRP A 123 4.81 -1.81 -7.69
CA TRP A 123 3.72 -2.77 -7.47
C TRP A 123 2.35 -2.10 -7.58
N MET A 124 2.22 -0.90 -7.03
CA MET A 124 0.99 -0.13 -7.13
C MET A 124 0.65 0.15 -8.60
N LEU A 125 1.63 0.50 -9.43
CA LEU A 125 1.44 0.73 -10.86
C LEU A 125 0.81 -0.49 -11.57
N ALA A 126 1.24 -1.71 -11.22
CA ALA A 126 0.67 -2.93 -11.78
C ALA A 126 -0.82 -3.09 -11.39
N VAL A 127 -1.15 -2.84 -10.11
CA VAL A 127 -2.55 -2.88 -9.64
C VAL A 127 -3.40 -1.83 -10.35
N LEU A 128 -2.92 -0.59 -10.47
CA LEU A 128 -3.66 0.49 -11.11
C LEU A 128 -3.96 0.18 -12.58
N LYS A 129 -2.95 -0.29 -13.33
CA LYS A 129 -3.14 -0.72 -14.73
C LYS A 129 -4.19 -1.84 -14.82
N ARG A 130 -4.10 -2.84 -13.92
CA ARG A 130 -5.07 -3.94 -13.92
C ARG A 130 -6.49 -3.49 -13.58
N VAL A 131 -6.65 -2.57 -12.65
CA VAL A 131 -7.95 -1.96 -12.32
C VAL A 131 -8.55 -1.25 -13.53
N MET A 132 -7.74 -0.45 -14.24
CA MET A 132 -8.18 0.26 -15.45
C MET A 132 -8.58 -0.70 -16.58
N GLU A 133 -7.80 -1.77 -16.81
CA GLU A 133 -8.15 -2.84 -17.76
C GLU A 133 -9.49 -3.48 -17.43
N LEU A 134 -9.72 -3.83 -16.16
CA LEU A 134 -10.98 -4.45 -15.72
C LEU A 134 -12.19 -3.51 -15.87
N LYS A 135 -11.97 -2.20 -15.77
CA LYS A 135 -12.99 -1.17 -15.98
C LYS A 135 -13.13 -0.72 -17.43
N GLY A 136 -12.21 -1.12 -18.30
CA GLY A 136 -12.24 -0.73 -19.72
C GLY A 136 -11.98 0.76 -19.93
N THR A 137 -11.14 1.38 -19.10
CA THR A 137 -10.76 2.81 -19.20
C THR A 137 -9.25 2.96 -19.25
N ASP A 138 -8.78 4.08 -19.78
CA ASP A 138 -7.38 4.49 -19.78
C ASP A 138 -7.09 5.68 -18.84
N ASN A 139 -8.08 6.04 -17.99
CA ASN A 139 -7.97 7.13 -17.03
C ASN A 139 -8.39 6.65 -15.63
N LEU A 140 -7.47 6.71 -14.67
CA LEU A 140 -7.72 6.28 -13.29
C LEU A 140 -8.80 7.12 -12.60
N ALA A 141 -8.98 8.38 -13.01
CA ALA A 141 -10.01 9.25 -12.45
C ALA A 141 -11.45 8.78 -12.79
N ASP A 142 -11.62 7.99 -13.87
CA ASP A 142 -12.92 7.37 -14.19
C ASP A 142 -13.27 6.23 -13.25
N VAL A 143 -12.25 5.59 -12.67
CA VAL A 143 -12.44 4.52 -11.70
C VAL A 143 -12.59 5.09 -10.29
N TRP A 144 -11.70 6.00 -9.90
CA TRP A 144 -11.66 6.59 -8.57
C TRP A 144 -11.63 8.12 -8.63
N PRO A 145 -12.76 8.76 -8.88
CA PRO A 145 -12.85 10.22 -9.03
C PRO A 145 -12.48 10.99 -7.75
N ASN A 146 -12.51 10.33 -6.59
CA ASN A 146 -12.19 10.91 -5.30
C ASN A 146 -10.76 10.57 -4.81
N LEU A 147 -9.92 9.96 -5.66
CA LEU A 147 -8.54 9.67 -5.31
C LEU A 147 -7.73 10.96 -5.17
N GLU A 148 -7.20 11.22 -3.97
CA GLU A 148 -6.50 12.46 -3.63
C GLU A 148 -4.98 12.29 -3.52
N ILE A 149 -4.50 11.16 -2.96
CA ILE A 149 -3.10 11.05 -2.57
C ILE A 149 -2.55 9.63 -2.64
N PHE A 150 -1.26 9.55 -2.98
CA PHE A 150 -0.46 8.34 -2.91
C PHE A 150 0.64 8.48 -1.84
N PHE A 151 0.53 7.73 -0.74
CA PHE A 151 1.59 7.56 0.24
C PHE A 151 2.53 6.45 -0.23
N HIS A 152 3.68 6.79 -0.75
CA HIS A 152 4.60 5.81 -1.32
C HIS A 152 5.90 5.69 -0.52
N GLY A 153 6.58 4.55 -0.68
CA GLY A 153 7.86 4.27 -0.05
C GLY A 153 8.54 3.04 -0.65
N GLY A 154 9.67 2.67 -0.06
CA GLY A 154 10.43 1.48 -0.45
C GLY A 154 11.38 1.67 -1.63
N VAL A 155 11.02 2.49 -2.62
CA VAL A 155 11.85 2.85 -3.77
C VAL A 155 11.66 4.32 -4.15
N ALA A 156 12.61 4.89 -4.88
CA ALA A 156 12.48 6.25 -5.41
C ALA A 156 11.29 6.34 -6.37
N PHE A 157 10.50 7.41 -6.28
CA PHE A 157 9.33 7.63 -7.13
C PHE A 157 9.68 8.15 -8.53
N THR A 158 10.79 8.86 -8.65
CA THR A 158 11.21 9.55 -9.89
C THR A 158 11.12 8.69 -11.14
N PRO A 159 11.57 7.40 -11.16
CA PRO A 159 11.48 6.56 -12.36
C PRO A 159 10.05 6.23 -12.79
N TYR A 160 9.08 6.37 -11.90
CA TYR A 160 7.67 6.02 -12.15
C TYR A 160 6.80 7.23 -12.44
N ARG A 161 7.30 8.45 -12.18
CA ARG A 161 6.52 9.70 -12.24
C ARG A 161 5.74 9.86 -13.54
N GLU A 162 6.40 9.69 -14.68
CA GLU A 162 5.74 9.90 -15.97
C GLU A 162 4.68 8.82 -16.26
N GLN A 163 4.89 7.59 -15.82
CA GLN A 163 3.89 6.54 -15.94
C GLN A 163 2.64 6.86 -15.09
N TYR A 164 2.82 7.35 -13.86
CA TYR A 164 1.72 7.76 -13.01
C TYR A 164 0.95 8.95 -13.61
N LYS A 165 1.62 9.95 -14.17
CA LYS A 165 0.98 11.06 -14.88
C LYS A 165 0.11 10.59 -16.04
N GLN A 166 0.57 9.56 -16.78
CA GLN A 166 -0.21 9.00 -17.89
C GLN A 166 -1.48 8.28 -17.45
N LEU A 167 -1.51 7.73 -16.21
CA LEU A 167 -2.71 7.08 -15.67
C LEU A 167 -3.76 8.09 -15.19
N ILE A 168 -3.33 9.29 -14.83
CA ILE A 168 -4.21 10.34 -14.30
C ILE A 168 -4.22 11.46 -15.34
N ARG A 169 -5.11 11.38 -16.30
CA ARG A 169 -5.33 12.46 -17.27
C ARG A 169 -6.24 13.50 -16.64
N SER A 170 -5.74 14.26 -15.69
CA SER A 170 -6.47 15.37 -15.14
C SER A 170 -5.85 16.67 -15.62
N ASP A 171 -6.65 17.53 -16.18
CA ASP A 171 -6.36 18.94 -16.43
C ASP A 171 -6.43 19.77 -15.12
N LYS A 172 -6.30 19.07 -13.98
CA LYS A 172 -6.37 19.64 -12.63
C LYS A 172 -5.00 19.73 -11.98
#